data_cd9cd1d94476d39f4c9ddd4e6bdd05a5
#
_entry.id   cd9cd1d94476d39f4c9ddd4e6bdd05a5
#
_cell.length_a   1.000
_cell.length_b   1.000
_cell.length_c   1.000
_cell.angle_alpha   90.00
_cell.angle_beta   90.00
_cell.angle_gamma   90.00
#
_symmetry.space_group_name_H-M   'P 1'
#
loop_
_entity.id
_entity.type
_entity.pdbx_description
1 polymer ?
#
loop_
_entity_poly.entity_id
_entity_poly.type
_entity_poly.pdbx_seq_one_letter_code
_entity_poly.pdbx_strand_id
1 'polypeptide(L)'
;MTRSNTKKTSKIVSKKSNKKCLSNNNIKKIHLHEGQPAPKVKLQCRKRDSTVKGPNKFCWNEVNTKELYQDRRIIIFALPGAFTPTCSTTHLPGFEKNYDKIRRLGIDEIYCLSVNDAFVMFNWCKKLKVKKVQVLPDGNGLFTKKMGLLVHKNNLGFGKRSWRYAMVINNGIIEKMFIEKGLENNCVDDPFEISDANTMIKYLKK
;
A
#
# COMPACT_ATOMS: atom_id res chain seq x y z
N MET A 1 -47.86 -35.42 38.20
CA MET A 1 -48.02 -34.86 36.83
C MET A 1 -46.73 -34.12 36.46
N THR A 2 -45.87 -34.77 35.77
CA THR A 2 -44.53 -34.28 35.39
C THR A 2 -44.54 -33.90 33.93
N ARG A 3 -44.31 -32.61 33.61
CA ARG A 3 -44.14 -32.14 32.23
C ARG A 3 -42.67 -32.07 31.88
N SER A 4 -42.22 -32.89 30.95
CA SER A 4 -40.87 -32.86 30.36
C SER A 4 -40.78 -31.74 29.31
N ASN A 5 -39.78 -30.85 29.46
CA ASN A 5 -39.40 -29.85 28.46
C ASN A 5 -38.26 -30.34 27.64
N THR A 6 -38.51 -30.72 26.39
CA THR A 6 -37.50 -31.05 25.39
C THR A 6 -36.97 -29.77 24.74
N LYS A 7 -35.70 -29.44 24.98
CA LYS A 7 -34.95 -28.37 24.28
C LYS A 7 -34.54 -28.87 22.88
N LYS A 8 -35.14 -28.28 21.83
CA LYS A 8 -34.65 -28.42 20.46
C LYS A 8 -33.45 -27.47 20.26
N THR A 9 -32.27 -28.04 20.14
CA THR A 9 -31.06 -27.30 19.69
C THR A 9 -31.06 -27.21 18.16
N SER A 10 -31.27 -26.00 17.64
CA SER A 10 -31.13 -25.71 16.21
C SER A 10 -29.63 -25.54 15.88
N LYS A 11 -29.06 -26.48 15.11
CA LYS A 11 -27.75 -26.35 14.51
C LYS A 11 -27.79 -25.31 13.38
N ILE A 12 -27.19 -24.16 13.59
CA ILE A 12 -26.94 -23.18 12.51
C ILE A 12 -25.73 -23.69 11.73
N VAL A 13 -25.99 -24.24 10.54
CA VAL A 13 -24.94 -24.63 9.58
C VAL A 13 -24.56 -23.36 8.83
N SER A 14 -23.39 -22.78 9.17
CA SER A 14 -22.80 -21.69 8.42
C SER A 14 -22.27 -22.22 7.09
N LYS A 15 -22.99 -21.99 6.01
CA LYS A 15 -22.48 -22.19 4.64
C LYS A 15 -21.40 -21.15 4.35
N LYS A 16 -20.13 -21.56 4.38
CA LYS A 16 -19.03 -20.79 3.81
C LYS A 16 -19.23 -20.70 2.30
N SER A 17 -19.65 -19.56 1.81
CA SER A 17 -19.70 -19.28 0.37
C SER A 17 -18.28 -18.99 -0.10
N ASN A 18 -17.60 -19.99 -0.66
CA ASN A 18 -16.39 -19.80 -1.45
C ASN A 18 -16.77 -19.13 -2.78
N LYS A 19 -16.98 -17.81 -2.78
CA LYS A 19 -16.93 -17.04 -4.02
C LYS A 19 -15.47 -16.72 -4.31
N LYS A 20 -14.80 -17.60 -5.04
CA LYS A 20 -13.55 -17.30 -5.74
C LYS A 20 -13.78 -16.05 -6.61
N CYS A 21 -12.94 -15.03 -6.49
CA CYS A 21 -12.88 -13.93 -7.46
C CYS A 21 -12.69 -14.54 -8.86
N LEU A 22 -13.70 -14.41 -9.70
CA LEU A 22 -13.63 -14.86 -11.08
C LEU A 22 -12.66 -13.95 -11.83
N SER A 23 -11.62 -14.54 -12.42
CA SER A 23 -10.69 -13.84 -13.30
C SER A 23 -11.42 -13.45 -14.59
N ASN A 24 -11.92 -12.21 -14.64
CA ASN A 24 -12.44 -11.64 -15.88
C ASN A 24 -11.28 -11.28 -16.80
N ASN A 25 -11.01 -12.11 -17.81
CA ASN A 25 -9.97 -11.94 -18.82
C ASN A 25 -10.19 -10.78 -19.81
N ASN A 26 -11.03 -9.79 -19.48
CA ASN A 26 -11.37 -8.66 -20.36
C ASN A 26 -11.20 -7.27 -19.70
N ILE A 27 -10.40 -7.14 -18.63
CA ILE A 27 -10.01 -5.81 -18.16
C ILE A 27 -8.86 -5.35 -19.08
N LYS A 28 -9.16 -4.60 -20.15
CA LYS A 28 -8.17 -3.79 -20.88
C LYS A 28 -7.30 -3.10 -19.83
N LYS A 29 -5.97 -3.15 -20.00
CA LYS A 29 -4.96 -2.54 -19.11
C LYS A 29 -5.38 -1.12 -18.70
N ILE A 30 -6.08 -1.00 -17.56
CA ILE A 30 -6.58 0.27 -17.02
C ILE A 30 -5.50 0.95 -16.17
N HIS A 31 -4.43 0.22 -15.80
CA HIS A 31 -3.33 0.71 -14.98
C HIS A 31 -2.05 0.87 -15.78
N LEU A 32 -1.16 1.74 -15.28
CA LEU A 32 0.20 1.88 -15.81
C LEU A 32 0.98 0.57 -15.68
N HIS A 33 1.96 0.39 -16.55
CA HIS A 33 2.78 -0.81 -16.63
C HIS A 33 4.26 -0.48 -16.87
N GLU A 34 5.09 -1.49 -16.89
CA GLU A 34 6.53 -1.41 -17.17
C GLU A 34 6.80 -0.67 -18.49
N GLY A 35 7.83 0.16 -18.52
CA GLY A 35 8.20 1.03 -19.64
C GLY A 35 7.46 2.37 -19.68
N GLN A 36 6.40 2.58 -18.89
CA GLN A 36 5.68 3.84 -18.87
C GLN A 36 6.24 4.83 -17.83
N PRO A 37 6.06 6.15 -18.05
CA PRO A 37 6.41 7.16 -17.06
C PRO A 37 5.59 7.00 -15.77
N ALA A 38 6.26 7.06 -14.63
CA ALA A 38 5.60 7.10 -13.33
C ALA A 38 4.82 8.42 -13.14
N PRO A 39 3.72 8.43 -12.36
CA PRO A 39 2.90 9.61 -12.17
C PRO A 39 3.66 10.78 -11.58
N LYS A 40 3.47 11.96 -12.17
CA LYS A 40 3.96 13.24 -11.63
C LYS A 40 2.80 13.92 -10.92
N VAL A 41 2.89 14.00 -9.59
CA VAL A 41 1.91 14.62 -8.70
C VAL A 41 2.60 15.34 -7.55
N LYS A 42 1.86 16.24 -6.90
CA LYS A 42 2.27 16.90 -5.66
C LYS A 42 1.53 16.25 -4.49
N LEU A 43 2.27 15.81 -3.50
CA LEU A 43 1.76 15.18 -2.28
C LEU A 43 1.98 16.09 -1.08
N GLN A 44 0.96 16.23 -0.25
CA GLN A 44 1.06 17.03 0.97
C GLN A 44 1.62 16.16 2.11
N CYS A 45 2.88 16.37 2.43
CA CYS A 45 3.61 15.69 3.49
C CYS A 45 3.79 16.61 4.70
N ARG A 46 4.34 16.06 5.77
CA ARG A 46 4.77 16.84 6.95
C ARG A 46 6.27 16.65 7.17
N LYS A 47 6.96 17.74 7.38
CA LYS A 47 8.38 17.75 7.72
C LYS A 47 8.57 18.28 9.13
N ARG A 48 9.47 17.65 9.90
CA ARG A 48 9.88 18.21 11.19
C ARG A 48 10.69 19.49 10.95
N ASP A 49 10.33 20.53 11.67
CA ASP A 49 10.99 21.82 11.59
C ASP A 49 11.20 22.36 13.01
N SER A 50 12.45 22.45 13.42
CA SER A 50 12.84 22.92 14.76
C SER A 50 12.58 24.43 14.96
N THR A 51 12.41 25.20 13.88
CA THR A 51 12.13 26.64 13.92
C THR A 51 10.67 26.95 14.26
N VAL A 52 9.77 25.97 14.06
CA VAL A 52 8.35 26.10 14.40
C VAL A 52 8.18 26.22 15.91
N LYS A 53 7.56 27.30 16.36
CA LYS A 53 7.25 27.53 17.78
C LYS A 53 6.10 26.63 18.24
N GLY A 54 6.10 26.30 19.54
CA GLY A 54 5.05 25.49 20.16
C GLY A 54 5.36 23.98 20.21
N PRO A 55 4.42 23.16 20.71
CA PRO A 55 4.65 21.72 20.93
C PRO A 55 4.69 20.89 19.64
N ASN A 56 4.08 21.40 18.56
CA ASN A 56 4.00 20.70 17.28
C ASN A 56 5.06 21.23 16.31
N LYS A 57 6.24 20.66 16.37
CA LYS A 57 7.41 21.04 15.57
C LYS A 57 7.36 20.46 14.14
N PHE A 58 6.25 20.64 13.43
CA PHE A 58 6.07 20.19 12.06
C PHE A 58 5.44 21.28 11.20
N CYS A 59 5.92 21.41 9.98
CA CYS A 59 5.31 22.20 8.92
C CYS A 59 4.81 21.32 7.77
N TRP A 60 3.95 21.88 6.93
CA TRP A 60 3.59 21.27 5.66
C TRP A 60 4.78 21.28 4.71
N ASN A 61 4.93 20.20 3.98
CA ASN A 61 5.96 20.03 2.97
C ASN A 61 5.34 19.39 1.73
N GLU A 62 5.27 20.14 0.64
CA GLU A 62 4.82 19.62 -0.64
C GLU A 62 5.96 18.80 -1.29
N VAL A 63 5.68 17.55 -1.59
CA VAL A 63 6.61 16.66 -2.27
C VAL A 63 6.16 16.45 -3.70
N ASN A 64 6.96 16.91 -4.66
CA ASN A 64 6.76 16.63 -6.07
C ASN A 64 7.36 15.26 -6.41
N THR A 65 6.52 14.31 -6.82
CA THR A 65 6.99 12.95 -7.07
C THR A 65 8.00 12.87 -8.23
N LYS A 66 8.00 13.81 -9.17
CA LYS A 66 9.05 13.90 -10.21
C LYS A 66 10.45 13.98 -9.61
N GLU A 67 10.60 14.77 -8.55
CA GLU A 67 11.90 15.00 -7.88
C GLU A 67 12.37 13.78 -7.08
N LEU A 68 11.43 12.90 -6.67
CA LEU A 68 11.79 11.69 -5.92
C LEU A 68 12.57 10.68 -6.78
N TYR A 69 12.31 10.62 -8.06
CA TYR A 69 12.90 9.63 -8.97
C TYR A 69 13.77 10.21 -10.08
N GLN A 70 14.00 11.55 -10.07
CA GLN A 70 14.95 12.15 -10.99
C GLN A 70 16.36 11.68 -10.67
N ASP A 71 17.04 11.08 -11.66
CA ASP A 71 18.38 10.50 -11.56
C ASP A 71 18.55 9.47 -10.45
N ARG A 72 17.43 8.80 -10.08
CA ARG A 72 17.37 7.81 -9.00
C ARG A 72 16.63 6.56 -9.42
N ARG A 73 17.03 5.44 -8.82
CA ARG A 73 16.34 4.16 -8.91
C ARG A 73 15.69 3.85 -7.56
N ILE A 74 14.39 3.97 -7.47
CA ILE A 74 13.65 3.87 -6.21
C ILE A 74 12.61 2.76 -6.22
N ILE A 75 12.18 2.34 -5.04
CA ILE A 75 11.01 1.48 -4.87
C ILE A 75 9.87 2.32 -4.30
N ILE A 76 8.68 2.17 -4.91
CA ILE A 76 7.42 2.55 -4.27
C ILE A 76 6.60 1.28 -4.09
N PHE A 77 6.22 0.96 -2.86
CA PHE A 77 5.20 -0.04 -2.60
C PHE A 77 3.96 0.63 -2.00
N ALA A 78 2.79 0.16 -2.41
CA ALA A 78 1.51 0.72 -2.00
C ALA A 78 0.62 -0.33 -1.36
N LEU A 79 -0.23 0.12 -0.46
CA LEU A 79 -1.04 -0.75 0.37
C LEU A 79 -2.41 -0.12 0.68
N PRO A 80 -3.43 -0.93 1.01
CA PRO A 80 -4.81 -0.47 1.23
C PRO A 80 -4.97 0.53 2.37
N GLY A 81 -4.13 0.50 3.40
CA GLY A 81 -4.25 1.51 4.46
C GLY A 81 -3.31 1.31 5.65
N ALA A 82 -2.90 2.43 6.21
CA ALA A 82 -2.24 2.46 7.51
C ALA A 82 -3.15 1.82 8.58
N PHE A 83 -2.55 1.17 9.57
CA PHE A 83 -3.19 0.45 10.67
C PHE A 83 -3.99 -0.80 10.30
N THR A 84 -4.11 -1.16 9.02
CA THR A 84 -4.74 -2.44 8.64
C THR A 84 -3.81 -3.63 8.93
N PRO A 85 -4.34 -4.85 9.15
CA PRO A 85 -3.54 -5.98 9.63
C PRO A 85 -2.32 -6.31 8.77
N THR A 86 -2.51 -6.77 7.54
CA THR A 86 -1.43 -7.18 6.62
C THR A 86 -0.41 -6.07 6.38
N CYS A 87 -0.89 -4.82 6.24
CA CYS A 87 -0.03 -3.66 6.04
C CYS A 87 0.89 -3.39 7.21
N SER A 88 0.39 -3.63 8.45
CA SER A 88 1.10 -3.32 9.71
C SER A 88 1.97 -4.47 10.21
N THR A 89 1.61 -5.72 9.91
CA THR A 89 2.34 -6.90 10.44
C THR A 89 3.39 -7.45 9.49
N THR A 90 3.19 -7.29 8.17
CA THR A 90 4.03 -7.96 7.17
C THR A 90 4.57 -7.03 6.09
N HIS A 91 3.73 -6.24 5.41
CA HIS A 91 4.14 -5.51 4.21
C HIS A 91 5.18 -4.42 4.53
N LEU A 92 4.82 -3.39 5.31
CA LEU A 92 5.75 -2.33 5.69
C LEU A 92 6.93 -2.86 6.53
N PRO A 93 6.73 -3.71 7.57
CA PRO A 93 7.83 -4.27 8.32
C PRO A 93 8.79 -5.12 7.47
N GLY A 94 8.30 -5.80 6.43
CA GLY A 94 9.12 -6.57 5.50
C GLY A 94 10.11 -5.69 4.73
N PHE A 95 9.69 -4.55 4.21
CA PHE A 95 10.56 -3.58 3.55
C PHE A 95 11.49 -2.88 4.55
N GLU A 96 11.02 -2.49 5.72
CA GLU A 96 11.83 -1.86 6.76
C GLU A 96 12.98 -2.78 7.21
N LYS A 97 12.69 -4.06 7.47
CA LYS A 97 13.70 -5.07 7.85
C LYS A 97 14.75 -5.31 6.76
N ASN A 98 14.34 -5.28 5.50
CA ASN A 98 15.19 -5.55 4.36
C ASN A 98 15.78 -4.28 3.71
N TYR A 99 15.56 -3.11 4.28
CA TYR A 99 15.93 -1.82 3.69
C TYR A 99 17.39 -1.78 3.25
N ASP A 100 18.36 -2.05 4.13
CA ASP A 100 19.79 -1.97 3.80
C ASP A 100 20.21 -3.01 2.75
N LYS A 101 19.58 -4.18 2.76
CA LYS A 101 19.81 -5.20 1.75
C LYS A 101 19.35 -4.74 0.37
N ILE A 102 18.19 -4.14 0.29
CA ILE A 102 17.62 -3.60 -0.95
C ILE A 102 18.46 -2.43 -1.44
N ARG A 103 18.89 -1.54 -0.54
CA ARG A 103 19.77 -0.41 -0.88
C ARG A 103 21.08 -0.87 -1.54
N ARG A 104 21.69 -1.93 -1.00
CA ARG A 104 22.93 -2.52 -1.58
C ARG A 104 22.74 -3.16 -2.96
N LEU A 105 21.50 -3.40 -3.38
CA LEU A 105 21.14 -3.90 -4.71
C LEU A 105 20.86 -2.77 -5.72
N GLY A 106 21.31 -1.55 -5.46
CA GLY A 106 21.22 -0.42 -6.38
C GLY A 106 19.90 0.34 -6.31
N ILE A 107 19.24 0.33 -5.18
CA ILE A 107 18.05 1.16 -4.92
C ILE A 107 18.43 2.36 -4.06
N ASP A 108 18.08 3.56 -4.50
CA ASP A 108 18.39 4.82 -3.82
C ASP A 108 17.46 5.15 -2.66
N GLU A 109 16.21 4.70 -2.69
CA GLU A 109 15.24 4.94 -1.62
C GLU A 109 14.04 4.01 -1.73
N ILE A 110 13.36 3.79 -0.60
CA ILE A 110 12.16 2.96 -0.52
C ILE A 110 11.04 3.78 0.10
N TYR A 111 9.92 3.88 -0.61
CA TYR A 111 8.74 4.62 -0.20
C TYR A 111 7.53 3.71 -0.02
N CYS A 112 6.81 3.93 1.09
CA CYS A 112 5.51 3.34 1.35
C CYS A 112 4.42 4.36 1.01
N LEU A 113 3.54 4.04 0.05
CA LEU A 113 2.44 4.89 -0.37
C LEU A 113 1.11 4.34 0.14
N SER A 114 0.24 5.21 0.61
CA SER A 114 -1.14 4.86 0.96
C SER A 114 -2.09 6.03 0.77
N VAL A 115 -3.36 5.73 0.45
CA VAL A 115 -4.45 6.72 0.40
C VAL A 115 -4.88 7.03 1.85
N ASN A 116 -3.94 7.62 2.57
CA ASN A 116 -4.08 8.15 3.91
C ASN A 116 -3.39 9.52 3.97
N ASP A 117 -3.83 10.38 4.87
CA ASP A 117 -3.22 11.69 5.08
C ASP A 117 -1.87 11.60 5.83
N ALA A 118 -1.16 12.73 5.87
CA ALA A 118 0.16 12.81 6.45
C ALA A 118 0.21 12.56 7.97
N PHE A 119 -0.87 12.86 8.70
CA PHE A 119 -0.94 12.62 10.14
C PHE A 119 -1.09 11.15 10.46
N VAL A 120 -1.97 10.46 9.71
CA VAL A 120 -2.18 9.01 9.83
C VAL A 120 -0.90 8.27 9.50
N MET A 121 -0.26 8.58 8.37
CA MET A 121 0.97 7.93 7.94
C MET A 121 2.11 8.13 8.94
N PHE A 122 2.28 9.34 9.45
CA PHE A 122 3.29 9.64 10.47
C PHE A 122 3.07 8.84 11.76
N ASN A 123 1.85 8.86 12.31
CA ASN A 123 1.57 8.16 13.57
C ASN A 123 1.65 6.65 13.43
N TRP A 124 1.25 6.12 12.27
CA TRP A 124 1.38 4.70 11.97
C TRP A 124 2.85 4.25 11.95
N CYS A 125 3.70 4.98 11.22
CA CYS A 125 5.14 4.70 11.21
C CYS A 125 5.79 4.82 12.60
N LYS A 126 5.40 5.83 13.38
CA LYS A 126 5.85 5.99 14.77
C LYS A 126 5.46 4.78 15.62
N LYS A 127 4.21 4.31 15.52
CA LYS A 127 3.74 3.10 16.23
C LYS A 127 4.51 1.84 15.84
N LEU A 128 4.81 1.67 14.55
CA LEU A 128 5.57 0.54 14.03
C LEU A 128 7.08 0.70 14.20
N LYS A 129 7.56 1.82 14.76
CA LYS A 129 8.99 2.14 14.93
C LYS A 129 9.78 2.12 13.62
N VAL A 130 9.14 2.48 12.51
CA VAL A 130 9.77 2.62 11.19
C VAL A 130 10.82 3.74 11.25
N LYS A 131 12.03 3.48 10.74
CA LYS A 131 13.17 4.40 10.79
C LYS A 131 13.76 4.73 9.44
N LYS A 132 13.63 3.83 8.47
CA LYS A 132 14.34 3.87 7.18
C LYS A 132 13.39 4.11 6.00
N VAL A 133 12.34 3.30 5.88
CA VAL A 133 11.34 3.46 4.83
C VAL A 133 10.66 4.82 4.95
N GLN A 134 10.64 5.57 3.86
CA GLN A 134 9.94 6.85 3.78
C GLN A 134 8.45 6.66 3.46
N VAL A 135 7.61 7.60 3.85
CA VAL A 135 6.17 7.51 3.56
C VAL A 135 5.71 8.58 2.58
N LEU A 136 4.81 8.19 1.69
CA LEU A 136 4.14 9.07 0.73
C LEU A 136 2.64 9.07 1.01
N PRO A 137 2.13 10.08 1.75
CA PRO A 137 0.71 10.24 2.01
C PRO A 137 -0.01 10.68 0.72
N ASP A 138 -0.74 9.78 0.10
CA ASP A 138 -1.59 10.08 -1.07
C ASP A 138 -3.05 10.31 -0.64
N GLY A 139 -3.27 11.18 0.35
CA GLY A 139 -4.58 11.40 0.98
C GLY A 139 -5.71 11.71 0.00
N ASN A 140 -5.41 12.39 -1.09
CA ASN A 140 -6.36 12.68 -2.16
C ASN A 140 -6.47 11.55 -3.21
N GLY A 141 -5.65 10.51 -3.12
CA GLY A 141 -5.62 9.39 -4.07
C GLY A 141 -5.14 9.77 -5.47
N LEU A 142 -4.41 10.89 -5.63
CA LEU A 142 -4.02 11.42 -6.93
C LEU A 142 -2.98 10.53 -7.63
N PHE A 143 -1.96 10.10 -6.90
CA PHE A 143 -0.93 9.19 -7.41
C PHE A 143 -1.57 7.85 -7.78
N THR A 144 -2.30 7.28 -6.84
CA THR A 144 -2.98 5.99 -6.98
C THR A 144 -3.97 6.00 -8.15
N LYS A 145 -4.73 7.11 -8.34
CA LYS A 145 -5.64 7.28 -9.46
C LYS A 145 -4.89 7.31 -10.80
N LYS A 146 -3.78 8.07 -10.90
CA LYS A 146 -2.97 8.12 -12.12
C LYS A 146 -2.29 6.78 -12.44
N MET A 147 -1.97 5.99 -11.43
CA MET A 147 -1.52 4.60 -11.61
C MET A 147 -2.61 3.69 -12.18
N GLY A 148 -3.91 4.07 -12.09
CA GLY A 148 -5.04 3.19 -12.40
C GLY A 148 -5.28 2.10 -11.34
N LEU A 149 -4.78 2.32 -10.11
CA LEU A 149 -4.82 1.35 -9.01
C LEU A 149 -5.67 1.83 -7.81
N LEU A 150 -6.49 2.87 -8.03
CA LEU A 150 -7.44 3.37 -7.03
C LEU A 150 -8.70 2.50 -7.06
N VAL A 151 -9.03 1.90 -5.93
CA VAL A 151 -10.20 1.03 -5.76
C VAL A 151 -11.12 1.54 -4.66
N HIS A 152 -12.39 1.20 -4.74
CA HIS A 152 -13.34 1.37 -3.66
C HIS A 152 -13.29 0.15 -2.73
N LYS A 153 -13.26 0.37 -1.42
CA LYS A 153 -13.35 -0.64 -0.36
C LYS A 153 -14.53 -0.29 0.58
N ASN A 154 -15.68 0.04 -0.02
CA ASN A 154 -16.88 0.46 0.71
C ASN A 154 -17.46 -0.68 1.56
N ASN A 155 -17.32 -1.92 1.12
CA ASN A 155 -17.65 -3.12 1.87
C ASN A 155 -16.94 -3.26 3.22
N LEU A 156 -15.82 -2.56 3.39
CA LEU A 156 -15.03 -2.51 4.64
C LEU A 156 -15.14 -1.15 5.35
N GLY A 157 -15.94 -0.22 4.81
CA GLY A 157 -16.03 1.15 5.34
C GLY A 157 -14.78 1.99 5.11
N PHE A 158 -13.87 1.60 4.21
CA PHE A 158 -12.60 2.31 3.99
C PHE A 158 -12.73 3.43 2.95
N GLY A 159 -13.76 3.43 2.11
CA GLY A 159 -13.87 4.34 0.98
C GLY A 159 -12.83 4.02 -0.11
N LYS A 160 -12.24 5.06 -0.72
CA LYS A 160 -11.22 4.90 -1.77
C LYS A 160 -9.87 4.54 -1.16
N ARG A 161 -9.20 3.51 -1.73
CA ARG A 161 -7.90 3.01 -1.28
C ARG A 161 -7.00 2.65 -2.46
N SER A 162 -5.70 2.54 -2.19
CA SER A 162 -4.78 1.95 -3.15
C SER A 162 -4.97 0.43 -3.20
N TRP A 163 -4.93 -0.13 -4.40
CA TRP A 163 -4.64 -1.55 -4.54
C TRP A 163 -3.22 -1.83 -4.01
N ARG A 164 -2.95 -3.10 -3.68
CA ARG A 164 -1.63 -3.51 -3.19
C ARG A 164 -0.71 -3.83 -4.35
N TYR A 165 0.46 -3.21 -4.36
CA TYR A 165 1.51 -3.46 -5.36
C TYR A 165 2.89 -3.02 -4.82
N ALA A 166 3.95 -3.42 -5.53
CA ALA A 166 5.28 -2.84 -5.40
C ALA A 166 5.86 -2.58 -6.80
N MET A 167 6.67 -1.54 -6.96
CA MET A 167 7.30 -1.23 -8.23
C MET A 167 8.70 -0.65 -8.04
N VAL A 168 9.54 -0.86 -9.03
CA VAL A 168 10.81 -0.17 -9.21
C VAL A 168 10.61 0.94 -10.23
N ILE A 169 11.04 2.14 -9.91
CA ILE A 169 11.09 3.29 -10.82
C ILE A 169 12.55 3.64 -11.00
N ASN A 170 13.00 3.74 -12.25
CA ASN A 170 14.34 4.13 -12.63
C ASN A 170 14.27 5.41 -13.46
N ASN A 171 14.82 6.50 -12.95
CA ASN A 171 14.79 7.81 -13.58
C ASN A 171 13.41 8.20 -14.15
N GLY A 172 12.37 7.98 -13.35
CA GLY A 172 10.99 8.32 -13.68
C GLY A 172 10.24 7.34 -14.58
N ILE A 173 10.87 6.25 -15.02
CA ILE A 173 10.23 5.18 -15.79
C ILE A 173 9.97 3.98 -14.89
N ILE A 174 8.80 3.39 -15.00
CA ILE A 174 8.45 2.16 -14.28
C ILE A 174 9.26 1.01 -14.87
N GLU A 175 10.26 0.55 -14.12
CA GLU A 175 11.16 -0.54 -14.54
C GLU A 175 10.52 -1.91 -14.33
N LYS A 176 9.83 -2.10 -13.19
CA LYS A 176 9.19 -3.35 -12.82
C LYS A 176 7.97 -3.12 -11.95
N MET A 177 6.92 -3.94 -12.13
CA MET A 177 5.72 -3.91 -11.28
C MET A 177 5.33 -5.31 -10.81
N PHE A 178 4.90 -5.37 -9.55
CA PHE A 178 4.31 -6.53 -8.89
C PHE A 178 2.95 -6.11 -8.33
N ILE A 179 1.89 -6.35 -9.06
CA ILE A 179 0.51 -6.01 -8.68
C ILE A 179 -0.17 -7.27 -8.17
N GLU A 180 -0.72 -7.23 -6.97
CA GLU A 180 -1.48 -8.37 -6.43
C GLU A 180 -2.70 -8.68 -7.31
N LYS A 181 -3.05 -9.97 -7.37
CA LYS A 181 -4.19 -10.46 -8.18
C LYS A 181 -5.52 -9.96 -7.63
N GLY A 182 -6.56 -9.98 -8.45
CA GLY A 182 -7.92 -9.65 -8.03
C GLY A 182 -8.20 -8.15 -7.93
N LEU A 183 -7.48 -7.31 -8.71
CA LEU A 183 -7.71 -5.85 -8.77
C LEU A 183 -9.16 -5.55 -9.15
N GLU A 184 -9.96 -5.21 -8.14
CA GLU A 184 -11.36 -4.83 -8.30
C GLU A 184 -11.88 -3.99 -7.13
N ASN A 185 -12.99 -3.30 -7.36
CA ASN A 185 -13.71 -2.60 -6.30
C ASN A 185 -14.37 -3.60 -5.34
N ASN A 186 -14.32 -3.31 -4.05
CA ASN A 186 -14.94 -4.11 -2.99
C ASN A 186 -14.47 -5.57 -2.97
N CYS A 187 -13.27 -5.85 -3.48
CA CYS A 187 -12.65 -7.16 -3.33
C CYS A 187 -12.63 -7.55 -1.84
N VAL A 188 -13.10 -8.74 -1.53
CA VAL A 188 -13.19 -9.27 -0.15
C VAL A 188 -11.79 -9.66 0.34
N ASP A 189 -10.96 -10.16 -0.56
CA ASP A 189 -9.62 -10.62 -0.24
C ASP A 189 -8.65 -9.44 -0.08
N ASP A 190 -7.62 -9.65 0.74
CA ASP A 190 -6.47 -8.75 0.88
C ASP A 190 -5.18 -9.50 0.47
N PRO A 191 -4.98 -9.73 -0.86
CA PRO A 191 -3.90 -10.56 -1.36
C PRO A 191 -2.53 -9.94 -1.05
N PHE A 192 -1.57 -10.82 -0.68
CA PHE A 192 -0.19 -10.44 -0.41
C PHE A 192 0.74 -11.61 -0.76
N GLU A 193 1.07 -11.76 -2.04
CA GLU A 193 1.83 -12.89 -2.58
C GLU A 193 3.10 -12.47 -3.33
N ILE A 194 3.03 -11.36 -4.09
CA ILE A 194 4.09 -10.98 -5.03
C ILE A 194 4.64 -9.57 -4.82
N SER A 195 4.00 -8.72 -4.01
CA SER A 195 4.43 -7.34 -3.76
C SER A 195 5.31 -7.19 -2.51
N ASP A 196 5.78 -8.28 -1.94
CA ASP A 196 6.59 -8.33 -0.74
C ASP A 196 8.09 -8.01 -1.01
N ALA A 197 8.82 -7.71 0.07
CA ALA A 197 10.25 -7.36 -0.01
C ALA A 197 11.14 -8.50 -0.53
N ASN A 198 10.79 -9.77 -0.31
CA ASN A 198 11.60 -10.90 -0.78
C ASN A 198 11.47 -11.08 -2.28
N THR A 199 10.26 -10.94 -2.82
CA THR A 199 10.01 -10.92 -4.27
C THR A 199 10.78 -9.79 -4.94
N MET A 200 10.78 -8.59 -4.33
CA MET A 200 11.57 -7.46 -4.82
C MET A 200 13.06 -7.77 -4.81
N ILE A 201 13.61 -8.31 -3.72
CA ILE A 201 15.02 -8.73 -3.63
C ILE A 201 15.38 -9.78 -4.68
N LYS A 202 14.49 -10.74 -4.92
CA LYS A 202 14.70 -11.77 -5.95
C LYS A 202 14.80 -11.15 -7.34
N TYR A 203 14.00 -10.15 -7.64
CA TYR A 203 14.09 -9.39 -8.89
C TYR A 203 15.39 -8.63 -9.02
N LEU A 204 15.78 -7.86 -7.97
CA LEU A 204 16.95 -6.99 -7.98
C LEU A 204 18.30 -7.75 -8.05
N LYS A 205 18.32 -9.05 -7.79
CA LYS A 205 19.51 -9.91 -7.86
C LYS A 205 19.78 -10.49 -9.26
N LYS A 206 18.85 -10.32 -10.20
CA LYS A 206 18.99 -10.75 -11.59
C LYS A 206 19.84 -9.77 -12.39
#